data_649b4e11b7f314504bf2bf59af3fe3df
#
_entry.id   649b4e11b7f314504bf2bf59af3fe3df
#
_cell.length_a   1.000
_cell.length_b   1.000
_cell.length_c   1.000
_cell.angle_alpha   90.00
_cell.angle_beta   90.00
_cell.angle_gamma   90.00
#
_symmetry.space_group_name_H-M   'P 1'
#
loop_
_entity.id
_entity.type
_entity.pdbx_description
1 polymer ?
#
loop_
_entity_poly.entity_id
_entity_poly.type
_entity_poly.pdbx_seq_one_letter_code
_entity_poly.pdbx_strand_id
1 'polypeptide(L)'
;MTAFAVPMPVRMIAFILGVPLTDLDLFKQWSDASVYRFSAGKTREGALHAAQLTVDFQHYFADKIKARQIEPTDDVLSDIVNASVDGQHPMSLEECLSVISQLLVAGNETTTSTFAEGMHLLATHPEQVELVQDDPSLIPNMVEEMLRLSTPTAQMWRICKADTEVHGVRIPAGAAMMIKFASANRDADQFPDPDRFDVTRKNLKAHIAFGQGVHHCLGAPLARQELITGFQVVLQRLTHFRLPEGAGPLEFLPSTLLHPPKPFKVLFDPRAESNGSKQPPPVL
;
A
#
# COMPACT_ATOMS: atom_id res chain seq x y z
N MET A 1 6.37 -2.77 14.25
CA MET A 1 5.90 -2.60 12.84
C MET A 1 6.28 -3.78 11.95
N THR A 2 7.54 -4.24 11.96
CA THR A 2 8.00 -5.39 11.14
C THR A 2 7.27 -6.71 11.42
N ALA A 3 6.73 -6.88 12.63
CA ALA A 3 6.01 -8.11 13.01
C ALA A 3 4.54 -8.17 12.52
N PHE A 4 3.96 -7.05 12.09
CA PHE A 4 2.55 -7.00 11.69
C PHE A 4 2.33 -6.26 10.36
N ALA A 5 2.74 -4.99 10.25
CA ALA A 5 2.45 -4.15 9.08
C ALA A 5 3.10 -4.68 7.78
N VAL A 6 4.27 -5.29 7.87
CA VAL A 6 4.97 -5.86 6.71
C VAL A 6 4.41 -7.23 6.32
N PRO A 7 4.26 -8.22 7.24
CA PRO A 7 3.82 -9.56 6.85
C PRO A 7 2.39 -9.63 6.32
N MET A 8 1.49 -8.75 6.75
CA MET A 8 0.08 -8.81 6.38
C MET A 8 -0.13 -8.60 4.87
N PRO A 9 0.29 -7.49 4.24
CA PRO A 9 0.11 -7.28 2.81
C PRO A 9 0.92 -8.28 1.97
N VAL A 10 2.14 -8.62 2.41
CA VAL A 10 2.98 -9.62 1.72
C VAL A 10 2.27 -10.97 1.61
N ARG A 11 1.70 -11.44 2.73
CA ARG A 11 0.93 -12.70 2.75
C ARG A 11 -0.32 -12.64 1.89
N MET A 12 -1.02 -11.50 1.88
CA MET A 12 -2.22 -11.34 1.09
C MET A 12 -1.92 -11.42 -0.42
N ILE A 13 -0.91 -10.69 -0.90
CA ILE A 13 -0.52 -10.75 -2.31
C ILE A 13 0.06 -12.12 -2.67
N ALA A 14 0.86 -12.74 -1.79
CA ALA A 14 1.36 -14.09 -2.00
C ALA A 14 0.21 -15.10 -2.12
N PHE A 15 -0.79 -15.01 -1.25
CA PHE A 15 -2.00 -15.86 -1.30
C PHE A 15 -2.77 -15.67 -2.62
N ILE A 16 -3.03 -14.42 -3.01
CA ILE A 16 -3.74 -14.09 -4.26
C ILE A 16 -3.00 -14.65 -5.49
N LEU A 17 -1.67 -14.63 -5.48
CA LEU A 17 -0.83 -15.14 -6.57
C LEU A 17 -0.52 -16.65 -6.45
N GLY A 18 -1.12 -17.37 -5.51
CA GLY A 18 -0.90 -18.80 -5.31
C GLY A 18 0.54 -19.15 -4.91
N VAL A 19 1.22 -18.24 -4.16
CA VAL A 19 2.58 -18.45 -3.65
C VAL A 19 2.48 -19.20 -2.31
N PRO A 20 3.21 -20.33 -2.13
CA PRO A 20 3.25 -21.05 -0.86
C PRO A 20 3.80 -20.20 0.29
N LEU A 21 3.29 -20.43 1.50
CA LEU A 21 3.75 -19.72 2.70
C LEU A 21 5.26 -19.96 3.00
N THR A 22 5.84 -21.05 2.52
CA THR A 22 7.27 -21.35 2.61
C THR A 22 8.14 -20.36 1.85
N ASP A 23 7.60 -19.70 0.84
CA ASP A 23 8.32 -18.82 -0.08
C ASP A 23 8.15 -17.33 0.27
N LEU A 24 7.48 -17.00 1.38
CA LEU A 24 7.18 -15.62 1.76
C LEU A 24 8.41 -14.73 1.95
N ASP A 25 9.49 -15.28 2.51
CA ASP A 25 10.74 -14.53 2.68
C ASP A 25 11.36 -14.16 1.34
N LEU A 26 11.31 -15.08 0.37
CA LEU A 26 11.77 -14.85 -0.99
C LEU A 26 10.87 -13.82 -1.70
N PHE A 27 9.55 -13.96 -1.53
CA PHE A 27 8.57 -13.04 -2.07
C PHE A 27 8.78 -11.60 -1.55
N LYS A 28 9.11 -11.45 -0.26
CA LYS A 28 9.47 -10.15 0.33
C LYS A 28 10.75 -9.57 -0.28
N GLN A 29 11.79 -10.39 -0.48
CA GLN A 29 13.02 -9.94 -1.13
C GLN A 29 12.79 -9.42 -2.55
N TRP A 30 11.94 -10.09 -3.33
CA TRP A 30 11.55 -9.62 -4.66
C TRP A 30 10.77 -8.30 -4.62
N SER A 31 9.89 -8.13 -3.65
CA SER A 31 9.18 -6.87 -3.44
C SER A 31 10.16 -5.74 -3.15
N ASP A 32 11.10 -5.93 -2.22
CA ASP A 32 12.12 -4.94 -1.89
C ASP A 32 13.01 -4.59 -3.09
N ALA A 33 13.42 -5.59 -3.86
CA ALA A 33 14.21 -5.39 -5.08
C ALA A 33 13.44 -4.55 -6.11
N SER A 34 12.14 -4.78 -6.24
CA SER A 34 11.30 -4.07 -7.20
C SER A 34 11.12 -2.59 -6.85
N VAL A 35 11.08 -2.23 -5.56
CA VAL A 35 11.00 -0.82 -5.14
C VAL A 35 12.35 -0.13 -5.09
N TYR A 36 13.45 -0.87 -5.06
CA TYR A 36 14.81 -0.31 -5.06
C TYR A 36 15.05 0.65 -6.23
N ARG A 37 14.41 0.42 -7.38
CA ARG A 37 14.47 1.31 -8.55
C ARG A 37 13.97 2.73 -8.29
N PHE A 38 13.14 2.95 -7.28
CA PHE A 38 12.59 4.26 -6.88
C PHE A 38 13.40 4.94 -5.76
N SER A 39 14.37 4.23 -5.16
CA SER A 39 15.25 4.79 -4.13
C SER A 39 16.14 5.89 -4.70
N ALA A 40 16.33 6.97 -3.96
CA ALA A 40 17.26 8.04 -4.31
C ALA A 40 18.74 7.70 -3.99
N GLY A 41 18.98 6.75 -3.08
CA GLY A 41 20.31 6.34 -2.62
C GLY A 41 20.87 5.08 -3.32
N LYS A 42 20.70 4.94 -4.63
CA LYS A 42 21.15 3.75 -5.36
C LYS A 42 22.68 3.62 -5.40
N THR A 43 23.15 2.41 -5.09
CA THR A 43 24.53 2.00 -5.30
C THR A 43 24.61 1.00 -6.48
N ARG A 44 25.78 0.86 -7.10
CA ARG A 44 25.98 -0.14 -8.17
C ARG A 44 25.75 -1.56 -7.66
N GLU A 45 26.25 -1.87 -6.48
CA GLU A 45 26.08 -3.18 -5.85
C GLU A 45 24.60 -3.48 -5.57
N GLY A 46 23.87 -2.55 -4.94
CA GLY A 46 22.43 -2.68 -4.69
C GLY A 46 21.62 -2.83 -5.98
N ALA A 47 21.99 -2.12 -7.06
CA ALA A 47 21.32 -2.25 -8.35
C ALA A 47 21.57 -3.63 -9.00
N LEU A 48 22.78 -4.18 -8.88
CA LEU A 48 23.09 -5.53 -9.38
C LEU A 48 22.35 -6.60 -8.57
N HIS A 49 22.32 -6.46 -7.24
CA HIS A 49 21.56 -7.37 -6.38
C HIS A 49 20.06 -7.35 -6.69
N ALA A 50 19.48 -6.16 -6.83
CA ALA A 50 18.07 -6.02 -7.21
C ALA A 50 17.77 -6.60 -8.61
N ALA A 51 18.69 -6.45 -9.57
CA ALA A 51 18.57 -7.05 -10.89
C ALA A 51 18.57 -8.59 -10.82
N GLN A 52 19.47 -9.18 -10.02
CA GLN A 52 19.51 -10.64 -9.82
C GLN A 52 18.18 -11.14 -9.23
N LEU A 53 17.69 -10.51 -8.17
CA LEU A 53 16.40 -10.87 -7.56
C LEU A 53 15.21 -10.71 -8.55
N THR A 54 15.30 -9.75 -9.47
CA THR A 54 14.28 -9.59 -10.52
C THR A 54 14.32 -10.77 -11.50
N VAL A 55 15.50 -11.24 -11.87
CA VAL A 55 15.65 -12.44 -12.73
C VAL A 55 15.14 -13.69 -12.03
N ASP A 56 15.47 -13.87 -10.75
CA ASP A 56 15.00 -15.00 -9.94
C ASP A 56 13.45 -15.00 -9.84
N PHE A 57 12.84 -13.83 -9.61
CA PHE A 57 11.39 -13.64 -9.66
C PHE A 57 10.79 -14.05 -11.01
N GLN A 58 11.42 -13.62 -12.12
CA GLN A 58 10.92 -13.94 -13.47
C GLN A 58 10.97 -15.44 -13.73
N HIS A 59 12.05 -16.13 -13.36
CA HIS A 59 12.15 -17.59 -13.51
C HIS A 59 11.09 -18.31 -12.67
N TYR A 60 10.93 -17.93 -11.41
CA TYR A 60 9.96 -18.54 -10.51
C TYR A 60 8.52 -18.41 -11.06
N PHE A 61 8.12 -17.22 -11.51
CA PHE A 61 6.79 -17.02 -12.03
C PHE A 61 6.60 -17.55 -13.46
N ALA A 62 7.65 -17.60 -14.28
CA ALA A 62 7.57 -18.26 -15.60
C ALA A 62 7.18 -19.72 -15.48
N ASP A 63 7.72 -20.45 -14.50
CA ASP A 63 7.35 -21.85 -14.27
C ASP A 63 5.93 -22.00 -13.72
N LYS A 64 5.50 -21.10 -12.81
CA LYS A 64 4.13 -21.07 -12.31
C LYS A 64 3.11 -20.74 -13.42
N ILE A 65 3.42 -19.77 -14.29
CA ILE A 65 2.59 -19.39 -15.44
C ILE A 65 2.39 -20.61 -16.35
N LYS A 66 3.46 -21.31 -16.73
CA LYS A 66 3.38 -22.54 -17.54
C LYS A 66 2.51 -23.61 -16.88
N ALA A 67 2.67 -23.78 -15.56
CA ALA A 67 1.85 -24.75 -14.83
C ALA A 67 0.36 -24.38 -14.87
N ARG A 68 0.00 -23.08 -14.70
CA ARG A 68 -1.37 -22.58 -14.76
C ARG A 68 -1.99 -22.57 -16.17
N GLN A 69 -1.17 -22.56 -17.22
CA GLN A 69 -1.63 -22.78 -18.60
C GLN A 69 -2.08 -24.23 -18.84
N ILE A 70 -1.44 -25.18 -18.16
CA ILE A 70 -1.73 -26.61 -18.31
C ILE A 70 -2.86 -27.03 -17.36
N GLU A 71 -2.76 -26.60 -16.10
CA GLU A 71 -3.68 -26.95 -15.03
C GLU A 71 -4.08 -25.69 -14.24
N PRO A 72 -5.15 -24.99 -14.63
CA PRO A 72 -5.65 -23.83 -13.90
C PRO A 72 -6.09 -24.20 -12.48
N THR A 73 -5.87 -23.30 -11.53
CA THR A 73 -6.35 -23.41 -10.14
C THR A 73 -7.21 -22.20 -9.78
N ASP A 74 -7.88 -22.24 -8.63
CA ASP A 74 -8.69 -21.13 -8.12
C ASP A 74 -7.81 -20.05 -7.48
N ASP A 75 -7.01 -19.35 -8.33
CA ASP A 75 -6.17 -18.23 -7.94
C ASP A 75 -6.12 -17.15 -9.04
N VAL A 76 -5.80 -15.92 -8.65
CA VAL A 76 -5.70 -14.78 -9.58
C VAL A 76 -4.59 -14.98 -10.62
N LEU A 77 -3.57 -15.78 -10.31
CA LEU A 77 -2.54 -16.11 -11.27
C LEU A 77 -3.13 -16.90 -12.46
N SER A 78 -4.01 -17.87 -12.19
CA SER A 78 -4.75 -18.60 -13.23
C SER A 78 -5.63 -17.68 -14.05
N ASP A 79 -6.32 -16.73 -13.41
CA ASP A 79 -7.15 -15.74 -14.09
C ASP A 79 -6.32 -14.86 -15.03
N ILE A 80 -5.17 -14.36 -14.58
CA ILE A 80 -4.25 -13.54 -15.39
C ILE A 80 -3.76 -14.33 -16.61
N VAL A 81 -3.29 -15.56 -16.38
CA VAL A 81 -2.66 -16.40 -17.40
C VAL A 81 -3.64 -16.81 -18.50
N ASN A 82 -4.91 -17.00 -18.14
CA ASN A 82 -5.96 -17.45 -19.04
C ASN A 82 -6.87 -16.31 -19.52
N ALA A 83 -6.60 -15.06 -19.09
CA ALA A 83 -7.39 -13.91 -19.51
C ALA A 83 -7.24 -13.65 -21.02
N SER A 84 -8.37 -13.35 -21.66
CA SER A 84 -8.42 -12.87 -23.04
C SER A 84 -8.93 -11.43 -23.03
N VAL A 85 -8.18 -10.53 -23.63
CA VAL A 85 -8.55 -9.12 -23.76
C VAL A 85 -9.19 -8.89 -25.11
N ASP A 86 -10.42 -8.39 -25.13
CA ASP A 86 -11.18 -8.08 -26.38
C ASP A 86 -11.30 -9.25 -27.36
N GLY A 87 -11.35 -10.49 -26.84
CA GLY A 87 -11.46 -11.71 -27.67
C GLY A 87 -10.17 -12.04 -28.43
N GLN A 88 -9.06 -11.40 -28.11
CA GLN A 88 -7.74 -11.72 -28.65
C GLN A 88 -7.13 -12.93 -27.89
N HIS A 89 -5.98 -13.41 -28.39
CA HIS A 89 -5.23 -14.49 -27.73
C HIS A 89 -4.86 -14.14 -26.29
N PRO A 90 -4.63 -15.12 -25.41
CA PRO A 90 -4.15 -14.90 -24.06
C PRO A 90 -2.85 -14.07 -24.02
N MET A 91 -2.61 -13.40 -22.89
CA MET A 91 -1.39 -12.62 -22.69
C MET A 91 -0.12 -13.46 -22.87
N SER A 92 0.91 -12.85 -23.44
CA SER A 92 2.24 -13.47 -23.54
C SER A 92 2.85 -13.69 -22.15
N LEU A 93 3.91 -14.50 -22.09
CA LEU A 93 4.66 -14.71 -20.85
C LEU A 93 5.17 -13.38 -20.26
N GLU A 94 5.68 -12.50 -21.10
CA GLU A 94 6.22 -11.20 -20.72
C GLU A 94 5.13 -10.27 -20.18
N GLU A 95 3.95 -10.28 -20.79
CA GLU A 95 2.80 -9.51 -20.31
C GLU A 95 2.31 -10.03 -18.96
N CYS A 96 2.18 -11.34 -18.79
CA CYS A 96 1.85 -11.95 -17.50
C CYS A 96 2.87 -11.58 -16.41
N LEU A 97 4.17 -11.72 -16.69
CA LEU A 97 5.25 -11.35 -15.76
C LEU A 97 5.20 -9.86 -15.40
N SER A 98 4.87 -8.98 -16.36
CA SER A 98 4.71 -7.56 -16.11
C SER A 98 3.56 -7.27 -15.15
N VAL A 99 2.39 -7.89 -15.36
CA VAL A 99 1.22 -7.74 -14.49
C VAL A 99 1.53 -8.26 -13.08
N ILE A 100 2.11 -9.46 -12.96
CA ILE A 100 2.45 -10.07 -11.66
C ILE A 100 3.47 -9.19 -10.91
N SER A 101 4.49 -8.66 -11.60
CA SER A 101 5.47 -7.75 -11.01
C SER A 101 4.81 -6.46 -10.48
N GLN A 102 3.80 -5.94 -11.18
CA GLN A 102 3.05 -4.77 -10.71
C GLN A 102 2.22 -5.08 -9.46
N LEU A 103 1.56 -6.24 -9.42
CA LEU A 103 0.79 -6.67 -8.25
C LEU A 103 1.69 -6.84 -7.01
N LEU A 104 2.88 -7.43 -7.19
CA LEU A 104 3.87 -7.58 -6.12
C LEU A 104 4.23 -6.25 -5.47
N VAL A 105 4.55 -5.24 -6.28
CA VAL A 105 4.98 -3.92 -5.78
C VAL A 105 3.82 -3.13 -5.22
N ALA A 106 2.72 -3.05 -5.98
CA ALA A 106 1.62 -2.16 -5.68
C ALA A 106 0.88 -2.56 -4.40
N GLY A 107 0.70 -3.86 -4.16
CA GLY A 107 -0.09 -4.36 -3.04
C GLY A 107 0.66 -4.41 -1.71
N ASN A 108 1.99 -4.43 -1.72
CA ASN A 108 2.78 -4.60 -0.50
C ASN A 108 3.19 -3.27 0.15
N GLU A 109 4.03 -2.49 -0.52
CA GLU A 109 4.70 -1.32 0.09
C GLU A 109 3.73 -0.18 0.46
N THR A 110 2.68 0.02 -0.33
CA THR A 110 1.72 1.09 -0.10
C THR A 110 0.85 0.81 1.13
N THR A 111 0.33 -0.40 1.26
CA THR A 111 -0.47 -0.82 2.42
C THR A 111 0.37 -0.87 3.68
N THR A 112 1.61 -1.39 3.60
CA THR A 112 2.57 -1.38 4.71
C THR A 112 2.85 0.04 5.20
N SER A 113 3.10 0.99 4.29
CA SER A 113 3.37 2.40 4.64
C SER A 113 2.17 3.04 5.32
N THR A 114 0.97 2.89 4.74
CA THR A 114 -0.25 3.44 5.33
C THR A 114 -0.53 2.84 6.71
N PHE A 115 -0.33 1.53 6.89
CA PHE A 115 -0.52 0.89 8.18
C PHE A 115 0.50 1.40 9.21
N ALA A 116 1.77 1.55 8.81
CA ALA A 116 2.82 2.08 9.66
C ALA A 116 2.51 3.52 10.10
N GLU A 117 2.20 4.40 9.17
CA GLU A 117 1.85 5.78 9.46
C GLU A 117 0.56 5.89 10.29
N GLY A 118 -0.43 5.04 10.01
CA GLY A 118 -1.63 4.94 10.81
C GLY A 118 -1.35 4.59 12.28
N MET A 119 -0.43 3.65 12.55
CA MET A 119 0.02 3.34 13.90
C MET A 119 0.74 4.53 14.57
N HIS A 120 1.48 5.34 13.82
CA HIS A 120 2.06 6.57 14.32
C HIS A 120 0.97 7.60 14.68
N LEU A 121 -0.05 7.75 13.83
CA LEU A 121 -1.19 8.62 14.09
C LEU A 121 -1.95 8.21 15.35
N LEU A 122 -2.20 6.91 15.57
CA LEU A 122 -2.81 6.42 16.80
C LEU A 122 -1.96 6.72 18.04
N ALA A 123 -0.63 6.66 17.91
CA ALA A 123 0.30 6.93 19.02
C ALA A 123 0.44 8.42 19.36
N THR A 124 0.08 9.31 18.43
CA THR A 124 0.22 10.77 18.59
C THR A 124 -1.12 11.50 18.80
N HIS A 125 -2.25 10.81 18.61
CA HIS A 125 -3.60 11.38 18.74
C HIS A 125 -4.50 10.48 19.59
N PRO A 126 -4.23 10.35 20.90
CA PRO A 126 -5.00 9.49 21.78
C PRO A 126 -6.50 9.84 21.83
N GLU A 127 -6.84 11.13 21.68
CA GLU A 127 -8.23 11.60 21.65
C GLU A 127 -9.01 11.06 20.44
N GLN A 128 -8.33 10.82 19.31
CA GLN A 128 -8.94 10.21 18.13
C GLN A 128 -9.10 8.69 18.30
N VAL A 129 -8.20 8.07 19.04
CA VAL A 129 -8.30 6.65 19.42
C VAL A 129 -9.51 6.42 20.32
N GLU A 130 -9.74 7.28 21.32
CA GLU A 130 -10.91 7.22 22.20
C GLU A 130 -12.21 7.26 21.40
N LEU A 131 -12.36 8.20 20.47
CA LEU A 131 -13.55 8.30 19.61
C LEU A 131 -13.83 7.00 18.85
N VAL A 132 -12.81 6.39 18.27
CA VAL A 132 -12.97 5.13 17.50
C VAL A 132 -13.20 3.93 18.41
N GLN A 133 -12.69 3.96 19.63
CA GLN A 133 -12.95 2.91 20.64
C GLN A 133 -14.37 2.97 21.17
N ASP A 134 -14.93 4.17 21.31
CA ASP A 134 -16.32 4.40 21.75
C ASP A 134 -17.30 4.09 20.62
N ASP A 135 -16.93 4.40 19.36
CA ASP A 135 -17.72 4.09 18.18
C ASP A 135 -16.87 3.39 17.10
N PRO A 136 -16.77 2.05 17.13
CA PRO A 136 -16.02 1.28 16.12
C PRO A 136 -16.54 1.44 14.68
N SER A 137 -17.74 1.98 14.48
CA SER A 137 -18.23 2.29 13.12
C SER A 137 -17.43 3.37 12.42
N LEU A 138 -16.62 4.13 13.16
CA LEU A 138 -15.70 5.13 12.63
C LEU A 138 -14.42 4.53 12.00
N ILE A 139 -14.12 3.23 12.20
CA ILE A 139 -12.88 2.61 11.67
C ILE A 139 -12.75 2.78 10.15
N PRO A 140 -13.77 2.56 9.32
CA PRO A 140 -13.64 2.83 7.88
C PRO A 140 -13.30 4.29 7.57
N ASN A 141 -13.90 5.25 8.25
CA ASN A 141 -13.62 6.67 8.08
C ASN A 141 -12.20 7.03 8.56
N MET A 142 -11.77 6.49 9.68
CA MET A 142 -10.39 6.59 10.18
C MET A 142 -9.38 6.10 9.13
N VAL A 143 -9.64 4.98 8.48
CA VAL A 143 -8.77 4.42 7.44
C VAL A 143 -8.70 5.35 6.21
N GLU A 144 -9.81 5.94 5.76
CA GLU A 144 -9.77 6.93 4.68
C GLU A 144 -8.98 8.19 5.07
N GLU A 145 -9.08 8.65 6.32
CA GLU A 145 -8.28 9.79 6.81
C GLU A 145 -6.79 9.43 6.91
N MET A 146 -6.46 8.23 7.35
CA MET A 146 -5.10 7.72 7.32
C MET A 146 -4.54 7.65 5.89
N LEU A 147 -5.33 7.16 4.93
CA LEU A 147 -4.96 7.13 3.50
C LEU A 147 -4.72 8.53 2.95
N ARG A 148 -5.57 9.50 3.30
CA ARG A 148 -5.41 10.91 2.92
C ARG A 148 -4.10 11.49 3.42
N LEU A 149 -3.78 11.30 4.70
CA LEU A 149 -2.58 11.85 5.33
C LEU A 149 -1.30 11.13 4.92
N SER A 150 -1.33 9.80 4.83
CA SER A 150 -0.18 8.99 4.42
C SER A 150 0.15 9.20 2.94
N THR A 151 -0.85 9.09 2.07
CA THR A 151 -0.66 9.13 0.61
C THR A 151 0.62 8.39 0.18
N PRO A 152 0.70 7.06 0.37
CA PRO A 152 1.94 6.29 0.25
C PRO A 152 2.58 6.37 -1.15
N THR A 153 1.77 6.57 -2.20
CA THR A 153 2.22 7.01 -3.52
C THR A 153 2.12 8.53 -3.57
N ALA A 154 3.19 9.22 -3.18
CA ALA A 154 3.15 10.67 -3.01
C ALA A 154 2.95 11.43 -4.32
N GLN A 155 3.39 10.86 -5.44
CA GLN A 155 3.38 11.51 -6.73
C GLN A 155 3.50 10.52 -7.89
N MET A 156 3.03 10.94 -9.08
CA MET A 156 3.12 10.16 -10.31
C MET A 156 3.41 11.05 -11.51
N TRP A 157 4.18 10.52 -12.46
CA TRP A 157 4.51 11.19 -13.71
C TRP A 157 3.40 11.06 -14.76
N ARG A 158 3.25 12.09 -15.57
CA ARG A 158 2.44 12.13 -16.79
C ARG A 158 3.23 12.81 -17.91
N ILE A 159 2.91 12.43 -19.13
CA ILE A 159 3.38 13.16 -20.33
C ILE A 159 2.21 13.90 -20.93
N CYS A 160 2.36 15.19 -21.14
CA CYS A 160 1.35 16.03 -21.77
C CYS A 160 1.21 15.61 -23.26
N LYS A 161 0.02 15.18 -23.68
CA LYS A 161 -0.20 14.68 -25.05
C LYS A 161 -0.42 15.80 -26.05
N ALA A 162 -0.94 16.94 -25.63
CA ALA A 162 -1.24 18.09 -26.46
C ALA A 162 -0.96 19.38 -25.68
N ASP A 163 -0.68 20.47 -26.39
CA ASP A 163 -0.56 21.79 -25.75
C ASP A 163 -1.80 22.06 -24.91
N THR A 164 -1.62 22.41 -23.66
CA THR A 164 -2.70 22.70 -22.71
C THR A 164 -2.31 23.83 -21.78
N GLU A 165 -3.30 24.32 -21.03
CA GLU A 165 -3.09 25.36 -20.02
C GLU A 165 -3.73 24.95 -18.70
N VAL A 166 -3.02 25.19 -17.60
CA VAL A 166 -3.51 24.98 -16.24
C VAL A 166 -3.26 26.25 -15.43
N HIS A 167 -4.33 26.88 -14.94
CA HIS A 167 -4.26 28.15 -14.18
C HIS A 167 -3.38 29.23 -14.84
N GLY A 168 -3.52 29.43 -16.17
CA GLY A 168 -2.75 30.43 -16.93
C GLY A 168 -1.33 29.99 -17.28
N VAL A 169 -0.88 28.81 -16.87
CA VAL A 169 0.45 28.27 -17.21
C VAL A 169 0.33 27.33 -18.40
N ARG A 170 0.99 27.71 -19.51
CA ARG A 170 1.05 26.87 -20.71
C ARG A 170 1.95 25.67 -20.49
N ILE A 171 1.44 24.49 -20.82
CA ILE A 171 2.15 23.20 -20.77
C ILE A 171 2.22 22.66 -22.20
N PRO A 172 3.41 22.58 -22.80
CA PRO A 172 3.54 22.08 -24.17
C PRO A 172 3.37 20.57 -24.28
N ALA A 173 2.97 20.10 -25.43
CA ALA A 173 2.97 18.68 -25.77
C ALA A 173 4.38 18.08 -25.56
N GLY A 174 4.44 16.87 -25.00
CA GLY A 174 5.70 16.20 -24.65
C GLY A 174 6.28 16.59 -23.29
N ALA A 175 5.75 17.62 -22.62
CA ALA A 175 6.23 17.99 -21.29
C ALA A 175 5.97 16.88 -20.27
N ALA A 176 7.00 16.58 -19.47
CA ALA A 176 6.85 15.71 -18.29
C ALA A 176 6.24 16.50 -17.12
N MET A 177 5.15 16.01 -16.59
CA MET A 177 4.45 16.60 -15.46
C MET A 177 4.50 15.64 -14.26
N MET A 178 4.59 16.19 -13.07
CA MET A 178 4.50 15.43 -11.83
C MET A 178 3.23 15.83 -11.07
N ILE A 179 2.29 14.90 -10.96
CA ILE A 179 1.08 15.09 -10.16
C ILE A 179 1.40 14.74 -8.72
N LYS A 180 1.27 15.71 -7.83
CA LYS A 180 1.59 15.63 -6.40
C LYS A 180 0.35 15.24 -5.59
N PHE A 181 0.06 13.95 -5.45
CA PHE A 181 -1.10 13.46 -4.70
C PHE A 181 -1.03 13.83 -3.21
N ALA A 182 0.15 13.71 -2.60
CA ALA A 182 0.33 14.07 -1.19
C ALA A 182 0.06 15.55 -0.92
N SER A 183 0.43 16.44 -1.84
CA SER A 183 0.11 17.86 -1.74
C SER A 183 -1.38 18.15 -1.93
N ALA A 184 -2.00 17.51 -2.94
CA ALA A 184 -3.43 17.69 -3.20
C ALA A 184 -4.31 17.16 -2.06
N ASN A 185 -3.88 16.09 -1.36
CA ASN A 185 -4.57 15.57 -0.18
C ASN A 185 -4.39 16.45 1.07
N ARG A 186 -3.58 17.49 0.99
CA ARG A 186 -3.38 18.53 2.02
C ARG A 186 -3.72 19.92 1.53
N ASP A 187 -4.50 20.03 0.47
CA ASP A 187 -5.01 21.31 -0.03
C ASP A 187 -6.07 21.84 0.94
N ALA A 188 -5.84 23.03 1.49
CA ALA A 188 -6.73 23.64 2.48
C ALA A 188 -8.10 24.06 1.88
N ASP A 189 -8.17 24.34 0.59
CA ASP A 189 -9.42 24.62 -0.10
C ASP A 189 -10.32 23.38 -0.20
N GLN A 190 -9.70 22.19 -0.25
CA GLN A 190 -10.43 20.92 -0.30
C GLN A 190 -10.61 20.31 1.10
N PHE A 191 -9.60 20.40 1.96
CA PHE A 191 -9.58 19.80 3.29
C PHE A 191 -9.26 20.87 4.36
N PRO A 192 -10.29 21.49 4.98
CA PRO A 192 -10.07 22.40 6.10
C PRO A 192 -9.21 21.74 7.19
N ASP A 193 -8.26 22.49 7.77
CA ASP A 193 -7.24 21.95 8.69
C ASP A 193 -6.55 20.70 8.12
N PRO A 194 -5.86 20.80 6.98
CA PRO A 194 -5.45 19.65 6.17
C PRO A 194 -4.46 18.73 6.86
N ASP A 195 -3.70 19.22 7.83
CA ASP A 195 -2.71 18.44 8.58
C ASP A 195 -3.30 17.79 9.84
N ARG A 196 -4.51 18.15 10.23
CA ARG A 196 -5.19 17.56 11.37
C ARG A 196 -5.68 16.16 11.04
N PHE A 197 -5.32 15.18 11.88
CA PHE A 197 -5.93 13.86 11.87
C PHE A 197 -7.31 13.92 12.52
N ASP A 198 -8.36 13.66 11.76
CA ASP A 198 -9.75 13.76 12.21
C ASP A 198 -10.56 12.56 11.71
N VAL A 199 -10.81 11.59 12.59
CA VAL A 199 -11.56 10.36 12.27
C VAL A 199 -13.04 10.62 11.95
N THR A 200 -13.54 11.84 12.17
CA THR A 200 -14.91 12.26 11.87
C THR A 200 -15.06 13.12 10.62
N ARG A 201 -13.96 13.39 9.91
CA ARG A 201 -13.93 14.24 8.70
C ARG A 201 -14.96 13.77 7.67
N LYS A 202 -15.73 14.70 7.10
CA LYS A 202 -16.89 14.38 6.24
C LYS A 202 -16.56 14.27 4.75
N ASN A 203 -15.53 14.94 4.27
CA ASN A 203 -15.22 15.07 2.84
C ASN A 203 -14.12 14.12 2.35
N LEU A 204 -13.90 13.00 3.03
CA LEU A 204 -12.80 12.05 2.73
C LEU A 204 -12.89 11.42 1.34
N LYS A 205 -14.10 11.28 0.76
CA LYS A 205 -14.27 10.79 -0.61
C LYS A 205 -13.54 11.61 -1.69
N ALA A 206 -13.11 12.84 -1.34
CA ALA A 206 -12.39 13.73 -2.23
C ALA A 206 -10.88 13.46 -2.27
N HIS A 207 -10.31 12.66 -1.36
CA HIS A 207 -8.89 12.38 -1.40
C HIS A 207 -8.51 11.57 -2.65
N ILE A 208 -7.30 11.78 -3.13
CA ILE A 208 -6.75 11.12 -4.33
C ILE A 208 -5.55 10.23 -4.00
N ALA A 209 -5.50 9.63 -2.79
CA ALA A 209 -4.45 8.68 -2.41
C ALA A 209 -4.39 7.45 -3.33
N PHE A 210 -5.51 7.08 -3.94
CA PHE A 210 -5.61 6.02 -4.95
C PHE A 210 -5.55 6.52 -6.41
N GLY A 211 -5.17 7.77 -6.61
CA GLY A 211 -5.28 8.41 -7.93
C GLY A 211 -6.72 8.61 -8.36
N GLN A 212 -6.91 8.93 -9.65
CA GLN A 212 -8.24 9.17 -10.23
C GLN A 212 -8.23 8.88 -11.74
N GLY A 213 -9.43 8.74 -12.33
CA GLY A 213 -9.63 8.48 -13.76
C GLY A 213 -9.27 7.05 -14.15
N VAL A 214 -8.78 6.86 -15.38
CA VAL A 214 -8.45 5.53 -15.95
C VAL A 214 -7.33 4.80 -15.19
N HIS A 215 -6.53 5.52 -14.41
CA HIS A 215 -5.49 4.96 -13.56
C HIS A 215 -5.88 4.89 -12.08
N HIS A 216 -7.16 5.04 -11.72
CA HIS A 216 -7.60 4.77 -10.35
C HIS A 216 -7.12 3.38 -9.90
N CYS A 217 -6.59 3.30 -8.69
CA CYS A 217 -5.99 2.08 -8.15
C CYS A 217 -6.94 0.88 -8.24
N LEU A 218 -6.52 -0.16 -8.95
CA LEU A 218 -7.27 -1.41 -9.06
C LEU A 218 -7.41 -2.11 -7.70
N GLY A 219 -6.36 -2.06 -6.88
CA GLY A 219 -6.31 -2.66 -5.54
C GLY A 219 -6.97 -1.84 -4.43
N ALA A 220 -7.63 -0.70 -4.74
CA ALA A 220 -8.21 0.16 -3.71
C ALA A 220 -9.23 -0.55 -2.79
N PRO A 221 -10.11 -1.45 -3.28
CA PRO A 221 -11.00 -2.21 -2.40
C PRO A 221 -10.25 -3.15 -1.47
N LEU A 222 -9.23 -3.86 -1.98
CA LEU A 222 -8.40 -4.79 -1.19
C LEU A 222 -7.62 -4.04 -0.10
N ALA A 223 -6.93 -2.97 -0.46
CA ALA A 223 -6.15 -2.16 0.49
C ALA A 223 -7.03 -1.59 1.62
N ARG A 224 -8.24 -1.11 1.30
CA ARG A 224 -9.22 -0.68 2.31
C ARG A 224 -9.61 -1.81 3.24
N GLN A 225 -9.92 -2.98 2.69
CA GLN A 225 -10.31 -4.13 3.49
C GLN A 225 -9.18 -4.59 4.41
N GLU A 226 -7.95 -4.66 3.91
CA GLU A 226 -6.77 -4.99 4.72
C GLU A 226 -6.57 -4.00 5.87
N LEU A 227 -6.61 -2.70 5.58
CA LEU A 227 -6.43 -1.66 6.59
C LEU A 227 -7.55 -1.67 7.62
N ILE A 228 -8.83 -1.75 7.19
CA ILE A 228 -9.97 -1.79 8.09
C ILE A 228 -9.87 -3.01 9.02
N THR A 229 -9.67 -4.20 8.46
CA THR A 229 -9.56 -5.44 9.24
C THR A 229 -8.34 -5.40 10.17
N GLY A 230 -7.20 -4.92 9.67
CA GLY A 230 -5.98 -4.79 10.45
C GLY A 230 -6.16 -3.85 11.65
N PHE A 231 -6.73 -2.66 11.44
CA PHE A 231 -6.99 -1.72 12.54
C PHE A 231 -8.11 -2.18 13.48
N GLN A 232 -9.13 -2.88 12.98
CA GLN A 232 -10.13 -3.54 13.86
C GLN A 232 -9.45 -4.49 14.83
N VAL A 233 -8.59 -5.38 14.35
CA VAL A 233 -7.86 -6.34 15.21
C VAL A 233 -6.92 -5.62 16.18
N VAL A 234 -6.19 -4.60 15.71
CA VAL A 234 -5.29 -3.80 16.55
C VAL A 234 -6.06 -3.13 17.69
N LEU A 235 -7.15 -2.42 17.40
CA LEU A 235 -7.94 -1.68 18.38
C LEU A 235 -8.72 -2.59 19.33
N GLN A 236 -9.05 -3.81 18.89
CA GLN A 236 -9.67 -4.82 19.75
C GLN A 236 -8.70 -5.41 20.78
N ARG A 237 -7.42 -5.57 20.40
CA ARG A 237 -6.41 -6.26 21.22
C ARG A 237 -5.48 -5.36 21.98
N LEU A 238 -5.29 -4.13 21.50
CA LEU A 238 -4.29 -3.20 22.00
C LEU A 238 -4.92 -1.86 22.38
N THR A 239 -4.28 -1.17 23.32
CA THR A 239 -4.71 0.14 23.81
C THR A 239 -3.49 0.98 24.22
N HIS A 240 -3.70 2.25 24.62
CA HIS A 240 -2.67 3.16 25.09
C HIS A 240 -1.46 3.25 24.15
N PHE A 241 -1.75 3.45 22.86
CA PHE A 241 -0.69 3.65 21.85
C PHE A 241 0.10 4.91 22.20
N ARG A 242 1.44 4.82 22.17
CA ARG A 242 2.33 5.94 22.46
C ARG A 242 3.68 5.76 21.79
N LEU A 243 4.37 6.84 21.53
CA LEU A 243 5.77 6.81 21.10
C LEU A 243 6.68 6.62 22.32
N PRO A 244 7.88 6.01 22.15
CA PRO A 244 8.90 6.01 23.20
C PRO A 244 9.28 7.43 23.62
N GLU A 245 9.69 7.60 24.87
CA GLU A 245 10.25 8.88 25.35
C GLU A 245 11.45 9.31 24.50
N GLY A 246 11.49 10.58 24.10
CA GLY A 246 12.55 11.11 23.23
C GLY A 246 12.42 10.72 21.75
N ALA A 247 11.31 10.09 21.32
CA ALA A 247 11.08 9.83 19.91
C ALA A 247 11.01 11.14 19.12
N GLY A 248 11.79 11.23 18.06
CA GLY A 248 11.74 12.35 17.11
C GLY A 248 10.51 12.28 16.19
N PRO A 249 10.38 13.24 15.27
CA PRO A 249 9.34 13.22 14.25
C PRO A 249 9.46 11.98 13.36
N LEU A 250 8.36 11.57 12.75
CA LEU A 250 8.36 10.49 11.76
C LEU A 250 9.25 10.88 10.58
N GLU A 251 10.25 10.05 10.30
CA GLU A 251 11.15 10.23 9.17
C GLU A 251 10.80 9.28 8.03
N PHE A 252 11.15 9.68 6.81
CA PHE A 252 10.86 8.92 5.60
C PHE A 252 12.13 8.53 4.84
N LEU A 253 12.07 7.42 4.13
CA LEU A 253 13.13 7.02 3.22
C LEU A 253 13.06 7.87 1.93
N PRO A 254 14.19 8.33 1.39
CA PRO A 254 14.19 9.12 0.17
C PRO A 254 13.76 8.25 -1.04
N SER A 255 12.68 8.65 -1.67
CA SER A 255 12.12 7.99 -2.85
C SER A 255 11.57 9.03 -3.83
N THR A 256 11.60 8.68 -5.13
CA THR A 256 11.08 9.55 -6.20
C THR A 256 9.58 9.37 -6.45
N LEU A 257 8.95 8.40 -5.83
CA LEU A 257 7.57 8.01 -6.10
C LEU A 257 6.78 7.74 -4.81
N LEU A 258 7.35 6.91 -3.94
CA LEU A 258 6.73 6.45 -2.71
C LEU A 258 7.10 7.37 -1.54
N HIS A 259 6.37 7.24 -0.43
CA HIS A 259 6.66 7.95 0.81
C HIS A 259 6.73 6.96 1.99
N PRO A 260 7.68 5.99 1.96
CA PRO A 260 7.76 4.96 2.97
C PRO A 260 8.41 5.51 4.25
N PRO A 261 7.78 5.33 5.43
CA PRO A 261 8.36 5.76 6.69
C PRO A 261 9.59 4.90 7.04
N LYS A 262 10.60 5.54 7.64
CA LYS A 262 11.70 4.81 8.26
C LYS A 262 11.19 3.95 9.43
N PRO A 263 11.87 2.86 9.79
CA PRO A 263 11.48 2.05 10.93
C PRO A 263 11.41 2.87 12.21
N PHE A 264 10.31 2.76 12.94
CA PHE A 264 10.07 3.40 14.24
C PHE A 264 9.38 2.44 15.21
N LYS A 265 9.26 2.82 16.47
CA LYS A 265 8.62 2.03 17.52
C LYS A 265 7.34 2.71 17.99
N VAL A 266 6.31 1.91 18.20
CA VAL A 266 5.09 2.28 18.91
C VAL A 266 4.99 1.39 20.14
N LEU A 267 4.75 1.95 21.29
CA LEU A 267 4.44 1.25 22.53
C LEU A 267 2.93 1.17 22.67
N PHE A 268 2.45 0.08 23.26
CA PHE A 268 1.04 -0.16 23.52
C PHE A 268 0.88 -1.11 24.72
N ASP A 269 -0.33 -1.17 25.26
CA ASP A 269 -0.68 -2.12 26.29
C ASP A 269 -1.69 -3.14 25.74
N PRO A 270 -1.64 -4.42 26.12
CA PRO A 270 -2.67 -5.37 25.78
C PRO A 270 -4.02 -4.93 26.39
N ARG A 271 -5.12 -5.06 25.65
CA ARG A 271 -6.44 -4.98 26.25
C ARG A 271 -6.71 -6.23 27.07
N ALA A 272 -7.25 -6.06 28.28
CA ALA A 272 -7.78 -7.17 29.04
C ALA A 272 -8.87 -7.88 28.23
N GLU A 273 -8.80 -9.18 28.09
CA GLU A 273 -9.86 -9.96 27.44
C GLU A 273 -11.19 -9.70 28.20
N SER A 274 -12.17 -9.12 27.53
CA SER A 274 -13.52 -9.10 28.06
C SER A 274 -14.02 -10.54 28.08
N ASN A 275 -14.27 -11.08 29.26
CA ASN A 275 -14.88 -12.41 29.47
C ASN A 275 -16.16 -12.52 28.63
N GLY A 276 -16.09 -13.09 27.43
CA GLY A 276 -17.26 -13.34 26.59
C GLY A 276 -17.05 -13.25 25.07
N SER A 277 -15.96 -12.74 24.55
CA SER A 277 -15.73 -12.75 23.10
C SER A 277 -15.15 -14.10 22.66
N LYS A 278 -15.94 -14.87 21.90
CA LYS A 278 -15.44 -16.04 21.16
C LYS A 278 -14.20 -15.62 20.36
N GLN A 279 -13.10 -16.34 20.55
CA GLN A 279 -11.92 -16.17 19.68
C GLN A 279 -12.35 -16.18 18.22
N PRO A 280 -11.94 -15.21 17.40
CA PRO A 280 -12.10 -15.35 15.96
C PRO A 280 -11.36 -16.61 15.52
N PRO A 281 -11.84 -17.31 14.47
CA PRO A 281 -11.16 -18.47 13.94
C PRO A 281 -9.71 -18.12 13.57
N PRO A 282 -8.77 -19.08 13.64
CA PRO A 282 -7.41 -18.84 13.23
C PRO A 282 -7.43 -18.33 11.78
N VAL A 283 -6.81 -17.19 11.57
CA VAL A 283 -6.60 -16.65 10.22
C VAL A 283 -5.60 -17.58 9.54
N LEU A 284 -6.05 -18.22 8.45
CA LEU A 284 -5.26 -19.11 7.59
C LEU A 284 -4.11 -18.36 6.91
#